data_ca2528cb3c0b096d5616713af72dba76
#
_entry.id   ca2528cb3c0b096d5616713af72dba76
#
_cell.length_a   1.000
_cell.length_b   1.000
_cell.length_c   1.000
_cell.angle_alpha   90.00
_cell.angle_beta   90.00
_cell.angle_gamma   90.00
#
_symmetry.space_group_name_H-M   'P 1'
#
loop_
_entity.id
_entity.type
_entity.pdbx_description
1 polymer ?
#
loop_
_entity_poly.entity_id
_entity_poly.type
_entity_poly.pdbx_seq_one_letter_code
_entity_poly.pdbx_strand_id
1 'polypeptide(L)'
;MIKNIALLILIILVGYLLFWPVSIDPVAWQAPEAPALEGPYASNSALAQSRSLAVDDGIGPEDVAIDGDGFLYVGYVDGRIVRFDPDGSNPDLIADTKGRPLGLDFDPQGNLIVADGYKGLLSISPSGAIFFFF
;
A
#
# COMPACT_ATOMS: atom_id res chain seq x y z
N MET A 1 -23.48 -32.53 29.69
CA MET A 1 -22.81 -33.06 28.50
C MET A 1 -22.27 -31.94 27.58
N ILE A 2 -23.11 -31.05 27.10
CA ILE A 2 -22.68 -29.93 26.19
C ILE A 2 -21.60 -29.03 26.82
N LYS A 3 -21.72 -28.64 28.10
CA LYS A 3 -20.71 -27.81 28.80
C LYS A 3 -19.33 -28.47 28.86
N ASN A 4 -19.26 -29.79 29.03
CA ASN A 4 -17.97 -30.50 29.08
C ASN A 4 -17.34 -30.62 27.69
N ILE A 5 -18.15 -30.77 26.63
CA ILE A 5 -17.68 -30.75 25.25
C ILE A 5 -17.12 -29.37 24.87
N ALA A 6 -17.84 -28.30 25.25
CA ALA A 6 -17.38 -26.93 25.00
C ALA A 6 -16.06 -26.63 25.74
N LEU A 7 -15.92 -27.09 26.99
CA LEU A 7 -14.67 -26.94 27.73
C LEU A 7 -13.51 -27.71 27.08
N LEU A 8 -13.77 -28.94 26.61
CA LEU A 8 -12.76 -29.74 25.92
C LEU A 8 -12.29 -29.06 24.62
N ILE A 9 -13.22 -28.55 23.82
CA ILE A 9 -12.89 -27.80 22.58
C ILE A 9 -12.05 -26.56 22.90
N LEU A 10 -12.40 -25.81 23.94
CA LEU A 10 -11.63 -24.66 24.38
C LEU A 10 -10.21 -25.04 24.78
N ILE A 11 -10.03 -26.11 25.55
CA ILE A 11 -8.71 -26.60 25.97
C ILE A 11 -7.87 -27.02 24.75
N ILE A 12 -8.48 -27.72 23.80
CA ILE A 12 -7.78 -28.11 22.55
C ILE A 12 -7.38 -26.88 21.74
N LEU A 13 -8.26 -25.88 21.61
CA LEU A 13 -7.97 -24.64 20.90
C LEU A 13 -6.83 -23.86 21.55
N VAL A 14 -6.88 -23.72 22.88
CA VAL A 14 -5.81 -23.05 23.63
C VAL A 14 -4.48 -23.81 23.50
N GLY A 15 -4.52 -25.15 23.61
CA GLY A 15 -3.34 -25.97 23.39
C GLY A 15 -2.78 -25.83 21.98
N TYR A 16 -3.62 -25.80 20.95
CA TYR A 16 -3.21 -25.53 19.58
C TYR A 16 -2.52 -24.16 19.44
N LEU A 17 -3.14 -23.10 19.96
CA LEU A 17 -2.58 -21.75 19.87
C LEU A 17 -1.27 -21.55 20.62
N LEU A 18 -1.05 -22.30 21.72
CA LEU A 18 0.16 -22.18 22.54
C LEU A 18 1.32 -23.05 22.06
N PHE A 19 1.03 -24.23 21.49
CA PHE A 19 2.03 -25.25 21.21
C PHE A 19 2.19 -25.59 19.73
N TRP A 20 1.31 -25.08 18.85
CA TRP A 20 1.50 -25.31 17.42
C TRP A 20 2.71 -24.52 16.92
N PRO A 21 3.66 -25.17 16.27
CA PRO A 21 4.85 -24.49 15.76
C PRO A 21 4.47 -23.47 14.69
N VAL A 22 4.82 -22.21 14.92
CA VAL A 22 4.75 -21.16 13.88
C VAL A 22 6.01 -21.23 13.04
N SER A 23 5.88 -21.03 11.73
CA SER A 23 7.01 -21.00 10.80
C SER A 23 7.86 -19.72 10.88
N ILE A 24 7.63 -18.91 11.91
CA ILE A 24 8.36 -17.67 12.17
C ILE A 24 9.29 -17.91 13.36
N ASP A 25 10.59 -17.74 13.13
CA ASP A 25 11.61 -17.75 14.18
C ASP A 25 12.03 -16.30 14.48
N PRO A 26 11.39 -15.63 15.45
CA PRO A 26 11.64 -14.23 15.72
C PRO A 26 13.00 -14.07 16.40
N VAL A 27 13.90 -13.34 15.76
CA VAL A 27 15.20 -12.96 16.31
C VAL A 27 15.08 -11.59 16.96
N ALA A 28 15.54 -11.49 18.21
CA ALA A 28 15.63 -10.21 18.88
C ALA A 28 16.68 -9.34 18.18
N TRP A 29 16.25 -8.19 17.67
CA TRP A 29 17.14 -7.21 17.07
C TRP A 29 17.31 -6.03 18.04
N GLN A 30 18.57 -5.68 18.31
CA GLN A 30 18.90 -4.47 19.04
C GLN A 30 19.18 -3.36 18.03
N ALA A 31 18.32 -2.35 18.01
CA ALA A 31 18.56 -1.19 17.17
C ALA A 31 19.91 -0.54 17.53
N PRO A 32 20.73 -0.18 16.54
CA PRO A 32 21.89 0.66 16.80
C PRO A 32 21.44 2.01 17.40
N GLU A 33 22.33 2.64 18.15
CA GLU A 33 22.07 3.98 18.68
C GLU A 33 21.78 4.94 17.51
N ALA A 34 20.74 5.77 17.69
CA ALA A 34 20.39 6.74 16.66
C ALA A 34 21.56 7.73 16.44
N PRO A 35 21.91 8.07 15.19
CA PRO A 35 22.95 9.05 14.94
C PRO A 35 22.57 10.42 15.52
N ALA A 36 23.56 11.19 15.95
CA ALA A 36 23.32 12.57 16.35
C ALA A 36 22.72 13.38 15.20
N LEU A 37 21.87 14.37 15.53
CA LEU A 37 21.26 15.26 14.54
C LEU A 37 22.26 16.31 14.04
N GLU A 38 23.38 15.83 13.49
CA GLU A 38 24.51 16.62 12.99
C GLU A 38 24.87 16.21 11.56
N GLY A 39 25.60 17.04 10.85
CA GLY A 39 26.03 16.76 9.47
C GLY A 39 24.85 16.42 8.55
N PRO A 40 24.83 15.24 7.90
CA PRO A 40 23.75 14.85 7.00
C PRO A 40 22.37 14.75 7.68
N TYR A 41 22.35 14.54 9.00
CA TYR A 41 21.13 14.41 9.81
C TYR A 41 20.71 15.71 10.51
N ALA A 42 21.44 16.81 10.31
CA ALA A 42 21.08 18.09 10.90
C ALA A 42 19.70 18.55 10.43
N SER A 43 18.96 19.19 11.33
CA SER A 43 17.69 19.82 10.98
C SER A 43 17.88 20.81 9.82
N ASN A 44 16.98 20.76 8.83
CA ASN A 44 17.03 21.63 7.68
C ASN A 44 15.62 22.11 7.28
N SER A 45 15.56 23.03 6.35
CA SER A 45 14.32 23.60 5.82
C SER A 45 14.05 23.21 4.35
N ALA A 46 14.66 22.15 3.85
CA ALA A 46 14.57 21.75 2.44
C ALA A 46 13.11 21.56 1.96
N LEU A 47 12.24 21.07 2.84
CA LEU A 47 10.82 20.84 2.53
C LEU A 47 9.90 21.98 3.02
N ALA A 48 10.42 23.09 3.52
CA ALA A 48 9.59 24.17 4.07
C ALA A 48 8.67 24.84 3.02
N GLN A 49 8.99 24.68 1.74
CA GLN A 49 8.18 25.20 0.62
C GLN A 49 7.44 24.11 -0.16
N SER A 50 7.44 22.86 0.35
CA SER A 50 6.67 21.80 -0.28
C SER A 50 5.18 22.11 -0.21
N ARG A 51 4.46 21.68 -1.23
CA ARG A 51 3.02 21.84 -1.38
C ARG A 51 2.36 20.45 -1.42
N SER A 52 1.27 20.27 -0.68
CA SER A 52 0.44 19.08 -0.84
C SER A 52 -0.44 19.25 -2.09
N LEU A 53 -0.57 18.18 -2.87
CA LEU A 53 -1.42 18.11 -4.06
C LEU A 53 -2.60 17.18 -3.77
N ALA A 54 -3.75 17.40 -4.43
CA ALA A 54 -4.92 16.52 -4.41
C ALA A 54 -5.41 16.13 -2.99
N VAL A 55 -5.39 17.08 -2.04
CA VAL A 55 -5.56 16.80 -0.60
C VAL A 55 -6.94 16.23 -0.25
N ASP A 56 -8.00 16.62 -1.01
CA ASP A 56 -9.39 16.28 -0.68
C ASP A 56 -10.02 15.23 -1.61
N ASP A 57 -9.23 14.62 -2.54
CA ASP A 57 -9.77 13.76 -3.58
C ASP A 57 -9.97 12.29 -3.15
N GLY A 58 -9.37 11.87 -2.05
CA GLY A 58 -9.50 10.51 -1.52
C GLY A 58 -8.73 10.28 -0.23
N ILE A 59 -8.84 9.07 0.30
CA ILE A 59 -8.22 8.66 1.58
C ILE A 59 -7.16 7.59 1.31
N GLY A 60 -6.03 7.70 2.01
CA GLY A 60 -5.00 6.68 2.11
C GLY A 60 -4.23 6.38 0.83
N PRO A 61 -3.74 7.40 0.09
CA PRO A 61 -2.77 7.14 -0.96
C PRO A 61 -1.49 6.59 -0.34
N GLU A 62 -1.02 5.44 -0.86
CA GLU A 62 0.19 4.77 -0.38
C GLU A 62 1.37 5.05 -1.32
N ASP A 63 1.07 5.22 -2.62
CA ASP A 63 2.07 5.39 -3.67
C ASP A 63 1.55 6.31 -4.77
N VAL A 64 2.48 6.90 -5.52
CA VAL A 64 2.20 7.77 -6.66
C VAL A 64 3.12 7.39 -7.82
N ALA A 65 2.54 6.95 -8.94
CA ALA A 65 3.28 6.79 -10.20
C ALA A 65 3.20 8.06 -11.04
N ILE A 66 4.25 8.34 -11.81
CA ILE A 66 4.31 9.47 -12.74
C ILE A 66 4.60 8.92 -14.14
N ASP A 67 3.77 9.27 -15.11
CA ASP A 67 3.98 8.85 -16.49
C ASP A 67 5.00 9.72 -17.23
N GLY A 68 5.28 9.37 -18.50
CA GLY A 68 6.25 10.08 -19.34
C GLY A 68 5.88 11.52 -19.66
N ASP A 69 4.62 11.91 -19.51
CA ASP A 69 4.09 13.26 -19.74
C ASP A 69 3.98 14.07 -18.43
N GLY A 70 4.28 13.44 -17.29
CA GLY A 70 4.30 14.06 -15.96
C GLY A 70 2.96 14.03 -15.22
N PHE A 71 1.95 13.29 -15.72
CA PHE A 71 0.71 13.09 -14.99
C PHE A 71 0.93 12.19 -13.76
N LEU A 72 0.21 12.51 -12.68
CA LEU A 72 0.29 11.80 -11.41
C LEU A 72 -0.83 10.76 -11.32
N TYR A 73 -0.49 9.51 -11.02
CA TYR A 73 -1.47 8.43 -10.79
C TYR A 73 -1.46 8.02 -9.34
N VAL A 74 -2.61 8.06 -8.70
CA VAL A 74 -2.77 7.88 -7.25
C VAL A 74 -3.80 6.79 -6.98
N GLY A 75 -3.44 5.80 -6.15
CA GLY A 75 -4.35 4.75 -5.69
C GLY A 75 -4.96 5.11 -4.33
N TYR A 76 -6.29 4.92 -4.17
CA TYR A 76 -7.01 5.20 -2.93
C TYR A 76 -7.52 3.93 -2.24
N VAL A 77 -7.81 4.04 -0.96
CA VAL A 77 -8.26 2.91 -0.12
C VAL A 77 -9.56 2.27 -0.61
N ASP A 78 -10.39 3.01 -1.35
CA ASP A 78 -11.66 2.55 -1.92
C ASP A 78 -11.53 1.81 -3.26
N GLY A 79 -10.30 1.65 -3.77
CA GLY A 79 -9.98 0.95 -5.02
C GLY A 79 -9.84 1.84 -6.23
N ARG A 80 -10.16 3.13 -6.11
CA ARG A 80 -10.02 4.07 -7.23
C ARG A 80 -8.56 4.34 -7.52
N ILE A 81 -8.24 4.47 -8.81
CA ILE A 81 -6.99 5.01 -9.33
C ILE A 81 -7.33 6.26 -10.13
N VAL A 82 -6.84 7.39 -9.66
CA VAL A 82 -7.14 8.70 -10.22
C VAL A 82 -5.86 9.31 -10.79
N ARG A 83 -5.97 9.86 -11.99
CA ARG A 83 -4.91 10.65 -12.64
C ARG A 83 -5.15 12.12 -12.38
N PHE A 84 -4.08 12.86 -12.16
CA PHE A 84 -4.07 14.31 -12.02
C PHE A 84 -3.08 14.93 -13.00
N ASP A 85 -3.29 16.18 -13.34
CA ASP A 85 -2.28 16.99 -14.00
C ASP A 85 -1.02 17.13 -13.12
N PRO A 86 0.15 17.51 -13.70
CA PRO A 86 1.40 17.63 -12.94
C PRO A 86 1.34 18.61 -11.75
N ASP A 87 0.38 19.51 -11.74
CA ASP A 87 0.15 20.45 -10.65
C ASP A 87 -0.86 19.96 -9.60
N GLY A 88 -1.41 18.74 -9.77
CA GLY A 88 -2.40 18.11 -8.90
C GLY A 88 -3.84 18.54 -9.18
N SER A 89 -4.11 19.25 -10.29
CA SER A 89 -5.45 19.61 -10.73
C SER A 89 -6.09 18.55 -11.63
N ASN A 90 -7.36 18.77 -12.01
CA ASN A 90 -8.11 17.98 -13.00
C ASN A 90 -8.13 16.47 -12.73
N PRO A 91 -8.73 16.01 -11.61
CA PRO A 91 -8.85 14.59 -11.30
C PRO A 91 -9.66 13.85 -12.37
N ASP A 92 -9.10 12.74 -12.86
CA ASP A 92 -9.70 11.86 -13.86
C ASP A 92 -9.66 10.40 -13.35
N LEU A 93 -10.81 9.75 -13.21
CA LEU A 93 -10.90 8.38 -12.76
C LEU A 93 -10.47 7.42 -13.88
N ILE A 94 -9.30 6.82 -13.74
CA ILE A 94 -8.74 5.90 -14.73
C ILE A 94 -9.28 4.48 -14.55
N ALA A 95 -9.35 3.99 -13.30
CA ALA A 95 -9.81 2.64 -13.01
C ALA A 95 -10.32 2.54 -11.57
N ASP A 96 -11.08 1.46 -11.33
CA ASP A 96 -11.51 1.07 -9.99
C ASP A 96 -11.25 -0.43 -9.84
N THR A 97 -10.27 -0.79 -9.03
CA THR A 97 -9.86 -2.18 -8.80
C THR A 97 -10.87 -2.95 -7.95
N LYS A 98 -11.77 -2.25 -7.25
CA LYS A 98 -12.61 -2.82 -6.18
C LYS A 98 -11.77 -3.53 -5.11
N GLY A 99 -10.54 -3.14 -4.95
CA GLY A 99 -9.54 -3.65 -4.03
C GLY A 99 -8.92 -2.54 -3.20
N ARG A 100 -7.59 -2.62 -3.01
CA ARG A 100 -6.79 -1.59 -2.36
C ARG A 100 -5.46 -1.44 -3.09
N PRO A 101 -5.34 -0.54 -4.05
CA PRO A 101 -4.07 -0.20 -4.69
C PRO A 101 -3.06 0.31 -3.64
N LEU A 102 -1.88 -0.32 -3.56
CA LEU A 102 -0.84 0.02 -2.60
C LEU A 102 0.43 0.49 -3.29
N GLY A 103 0.88 -0.21 -4.34
CA GLY A 103 2.04 0.17 -5.13
C GLY A 103 1.66 0.36 -6.59
N LEU A 104 2.23 1.37 -7.24
CA LEU A 104 1.99 1.71 -8.63
C LEU A 104 3.31 1.94 -9.37
N ASP A 105 3.43 1.39 -10.59
CA ASP A 105 4.56 1.68 -11.48
C ASP A 105 4.14 1.48 -12.93
N PHE A 106 4.86 2.06 -13.88
CA PHE A 106 4.58 1.88 -15.29
C PHE A 106 5.49 0.82 -15.92
N ASP A 107 4.91 -0.05 -16.73
CA ASP A 107 5.71 -0.92 -17.59
C ASP A 107 6.21 -0.15 -18.83
N PRO A 108 7.19 -0.72 -19.59
CA PRO A 108 7.70 -0.08 -20.81
C PRO A 108 6.66 0.09 -21.92
N GLN A 109 5.49 -0.57 -21.83
CA GLN A 109 4.39 -0.47 -22.77
C GLN A 109 3.37 0.60 -22.38
N GLY A 110 3.57 1.25 -21.21
CA GLY A 110 2.70 2.29 -20.69
C GLY A 110 1.47 1.76 -19.96
N ASN A 111 1.45 0.48 -19.57
CA ASN A 111 0.42 -0.02 -18.67
C ASN A 111 0.81 0.31 -17.23
N LEU A 112 -0.19 0.68 -16.41
CA LEU A 112 0.01 0.88 -14.99
C LEU A 112 -0.04 -0.47 -14.28
N ILE A 113 1.08 -0.88 -13.70
CA ILE A 113 1.19 -2.08 -12.88
C ILE A 113 0.82 -1.71 -11.44
N VAL A 114 -0.09 -2.46 -10.86
CA VAL A 114 -0.65 -2.17 -9.55
C VAL A 114 -0.50 -3.36 -8.63
N ALA A 115 0.18 -3.18 -7.50
CA ALA A 115 0.16 -4.12 -6.39
C ALA A 115 -1.06 -3.83 -5.51
N ASP A 116 -2.12 -4.61 -5.70
CA ASP A 116 -3.36 -4.44 -4.94
C ASP A 116 -3.42 -5.40 -3.75
N GLY A 117 -3.68 -4.88 -2.56
CA GLY A 117 -3.66 -5.64 -1.31
C GLY A 117 -4.70 -6.77 -1.23
N TYR A 118 -5.77 -6.71 -2.04
CA TYR A 118 -6.84 -7.71 -2.06
C TYR A 118 -6.94 -8.49 -3.36
N LYS A 119 -6.39 -7.95 -4.44
CA LYS A 119 -6.50 -8.51 -5.81
C LYS A 119 -5.20 -9.07 -6.35
N GLY A 120 -4.08 -8.84 -5.64
CA GLY A 120 -2.76 -9.23 -6.11
C GLY A 120 -2.20 -8.25 -7.16
N LEU A 121 -1.43 -8.76 -8.11
CA LEU A 121 -0.81 -7.93 -9.13
C LEU A 121 -1.76 -7.74 -10.32
N LEU A 122 -1.98 -6.48 -10.69
CA LEU A 122 -2.84 -6.07 -11.79
C LEU A 122 -2.04 -5.30 -12.84
N SER A 123 -2.50 -5.34 -14.09
CA SER A 123 -2.07 -4.43 -15.16
C SER A 123 -3.28 -3.64 -15.65
N ILE A 124 -3.16 -2.33 -15.71
CA ILE A 124 -4.19 -1.43 -16.18
C ILE A 124 -3.70 -0.78 -17.47
N SER A 125 -4.40 -1.05 -18.56
CA SER A 125 -4.04 -0.46 -19.85
C SER A 125 -4.28 1.06 -19.87
N PRO A 126 -3.71 1.82 -20.81
CA PRO A 126 -3.99 3.25 -20.97
C PRO A 126 -5.48 3.58 -21.18
N SER A 127 -6.29 2.61 -21.60
CA SER A 127 -7.76 2.75 -21.74
C SER A 127 -8.54 2.43 -20.46
N GLY A 128 -7.85 2.11 -19.33
CA GLY A 128 -8.47 1.74 -18.06
C GLY A 128 -8.91 0.28 -17.95
N ALA A 129 -8.61 -0.59 -18.93
CA ALA A 129 -8.93 -2.01 -18.84
C ALA A 129 -7.99 -2.70 -17.84
N ILE A 130 -8.58 -3.47 -16.89
CA ILE A 130 -7.86 -4.16 -15.82
C ILE A 130 -7.63 -5.62 -16.20
N PHE A 131 -6.40 -6.09 -16.09
CA PHE A 131 -5.98 -7.46 -16.28
C PHE A 131 -5.33 -7.99 -15.00
N PHE A 132 -5.56 -9.28 -14.70
CA PHE A 132 -4.97 -9.93 -13.52
C PHE A 132 -3.77 -10.77 -13.94
N PHE A 133 -2.68 -10.68 -13.19
CA PHE A 133 -1.60 -11.66 -13.27
C PHE A 133 -1.93 -12.83 -12.34
N PHE A 134 -1.99 -14.03 -12.88
CA PHE A 134 -2.23 -15.29 -12.14
C PHE A 134 -0.90 -15.97 -11.82
#